data_b68a2e705cbea3ca38c98e052f9acab4
#
_entry.id   b68a2e705cbea3ca38c98e052f9acab4
#
_cell.length_a   1.000
_cell.length_b   1.000
_cell.length_c   1.000
_cell.angle_alpha   90.00
_cell.angle_beta   90.00
_cell.angle_gamma   90.00
#
_symmetry.space_group_name_H-M   'P 1'
#
loop_
_entity.id
_entity.type
_entity.pdbx_description
1 polymer ?
#
loop_
_entity_poly.entity_id
_entity_poly.type
_entity_poly.pdbx_seq_one_letter_code
_entity_poly.pdbx_strand_id
1 'polypeptide(L)'
;IIESGKGILCDPSRAYFSTKLQSERLETLALAKDLRSLLGRPIRVCDPFCGVGPALAALLSEPDLVGDILAADLNPDAVEMLLDNLRRWDRRDYPRSPAPLARIHEDRLVGVADALELAGDADIAGGWDLVLVNLPHRTLELLPMLVPLLDGASPSMVRGRVVVAESEIEAANAAIRSALPARLEGAPEPALRIKRDYNSTLRLCSFEAWLAPRP
;
A
#
# COMPACT_ATOMS: atom_id res chain seq x y z
N ILE A 1 2.62 -12.68 15.66
CA ILE A 1 3.26 -11.40 15.97
C ILE A 1 2.16 -10.40 16.29
N ILE A 2 2.41 -9.45 17.20
CA ILE A 2 1.46 -8.38 17.53
C ILE A 2 2.08 -7.05 17.10
N GLU A 3 1.36 -6.29 16.26
CA GLU A 3 1.71 -4.92 15.87
C GLU A 3 0.44 -4.03 15.90
N SER A 4 0.57 -2.79 16.35
CA SER A 4 -0.55 -1.83 16.46
C SER A 4 -1.79 -2.41 17.16
N GLY A 5 -1.58 -3.26 18.16
CA GLY A 5 -2.67 -3.93 18.90
C GLY A 5 -3.37 -5.06 18.13
N LYS A 6 -2.95 -5.37 16.90
CA LYS A 6 -3.51 -6.46 16.09
C LYS A 6 -2.56 -7.65 16.03
N GLY A 7 -3.10 -8.85 16.22
CA GLY A 7 -2.37 -10.10 15.99
C GLY A 7 -2.23 -10.34 14.48
N ILE A 8 -1.01 -10.50 13.99
CA ILE A 8 -0.72 -10.82 12.59
C ILE A 8 -0.25 -12.27 12.53
N LEU A 9 -1.03 -13.12 11.87
CA LEU A 9 -0.61 -14.46 11.47
C LEU A 9 0.37 -14.31 10.29
N CYS A 10 1.53 -14.91 10.42
CA CYS A 10 2.51 -14.99 9.34
C CYS A 10 3.34 -16.27 9.47
N ASP A 11 3.62 -16.89 8.35
CA ASP A 11 4.56 -17.99 8.20
C ASP A 11 5.68 -17.54 7.25
N PRO A 12 6.89 -17.26 7.78
CA PRO A 12 8.00 -16.77 6.94
C PRO A 12 8.47 -17.75 5.87
N SER A 13 8.11 -19.03 5.97
CA SER A 13 8.42 -20.03 4.95
C SER A 13 7.49 -19.96 3.74
N ARG A 14 6.31 -19.33 3.88
CA ARG A 14 5.26 -19.23 2.88
C ARG A 14 5.08 -17.82 2.32
N ALA A 15 5.30 -16.80 3.14
CA ALA A 15 5.17 -15.40 2.72
C ALA A 15 6.16 -14.49 3.45
N TYR A 16 6.62 -13.47 2.75
CA TYR A 16 7.55 -12.49 3.33
C TYR A 16 6.86 -11.66 4.40
N PHE A 17 7.50 -11.57 5.56
CA PHE A 17 7.13 -10.64 6.63
C PHE A 17 8.38 -10.14 7.35
N SER A 18 8.42 -8.87 7.74
CA SER A 18 9.52 -8.28 8.48
C SER A 18 9.03 -7.37 9.61
N THR A 19 9.36 -7.71 10.84
CA THR A 19 9.11 -6.88 12.03
C THR A 19 9.92 -5.57 12.00
N LYS A 20 11.04 -5.55 11.28
CA LYS A 20 11.92 -4.38 11.15
C LYS A 20 11.27 -3.21 10.39
N LEU A 21 10.08 -3.41 9.82
CA LEU A 21 9.32 -2.39 9.08
C LEU A 21 8.16 -1.79 9.88
N GLN A 22 8.11 -2.04 11.19
CA GLN A 22 7.02 -1.52 12.04
C GLN A 22 6.99 0.02 12.05
N SER A 23 8.14 0.68 12.17
CA SER A 23 8.22 2.15 12.11
C SER A 23 7.67 2.71 10.80
N GLU A 24 7.96 2.03 9.67
CA GLU A 24 7.45 2.42 8.36
C GLU A 24 5.92 2.30 8.26
N ARG A 25 5.35 1.30 8.90
CA ARG A 25 3.89 1.12 8.96
C ARG A 25 3.22 2.18 9.83
N LEU A 26 3.87 2.58 10.94
CA LEU A 26 3.40 3.69 11.78
C LEU A 26 3.49 5.04 11.07
N GLU A 27 4.54 5.28 10.28
CA GLU A 27 4.60 6.48 9.42
C GLU A 27 3.48 6.47 8.38
N THR A 28 3.21 5.33 7.75
CA THR A 28 2.10 5.18 6.80
C THR A 28 0.76 5.46 7.47
N LEU A 29 0.57 5.00 8.70
CA LEU A 29 -0.62 5.31 9.51
C LEU A 29 -0.77 6.81 9.77
N ALA A 30 0.32 7.50 10.12
CA ALA A 30 0.30 8.96 10.34
C ALA A 30 -0.12 9.71 9.06
N LEU A 31 0.51 9.39 7.93
CA LEU A 31 0.18 9.97 6.62
C LEU A 31 -1.28 9.68 6.20
N ALA A 32 -1.78 8.48 6.49
CA ALA A 32 -3.17 8.13 6.22
C ALA A 32 -4.17 8.95 7.04
N LYS A 33 -3.83 9.29 8.30
CA LYS A 33 -4.63 10.20 9.14
C LYS A 33 -4.67 11.62 8.56
N ASP A 34 -3.55 12.10 8.06
CA ASP A 34 -3.48 13.41 7.41
C ASP A 34 -4.33 13.41 6.13
N LEU A 35 -4.25 12.34 5.33
CA LEU A 35 -5.08 12.19 4.13
C LEU A 35 -6.58 12.15 4.46
N ARG A 36 -6.98 11.37 5.50
CA ARG A 36 -8.36 11.36 6.00
C ARG A 36 -8.83 12.75 6.40
N SER A 37 -7.99 13.49 7.12
CA SER A 37 -8.30 14.86 7.56
C SER A 37 -8.51 15.79 6.38
N LEU A 38 -7.66 15.67 5.34
CA LEU A 38 -7.79 16.42 4.10
C LEU A 38 -9.09 16.11 3.33
N LEU A 39 -9.47 14.82 3.28
CA LEU A 39 -10.65 14.36 2.56
C LEU A 39 -11.97 14.54 3.34
N GLY A 40 -11.91 14.68 4.66
CA GLY A 40 -13.09 14.81 5.53
C GLY A 40 -13.96 13.53 5.61
N ARG A 41 -13.42 12.37 5.19
CA ARG A 41 -14.11 11.06 5.19
C ARG A 41 -13.11 9.92 5.38
N PRO A 42 -13.56 8.70 5.73
CA PRO A 42 -12.71 7.52 5.69
C PRO A 42 -12.06 7.34 4.31
N ILE A 43 -10.80 6.89 4.30
CA ILE A 43 -10.03 6.73 3.07
C ILE A 43 -10.26 5.36 2.44
N ARG A 44 -10.15 5.29 1.11
CA ARG A 44 -10.13 4.05 0.32
C ARG A 44 -8.69 3.64 0.08
N VAL A 45 -8.31 2.45 0.53
CA VAL A 45 -6.92 1.97 0.52
C VAL A 45 -6.76 0.82 -0.47
N CYS A 46 -5.79 0.93 -1.37
CA CYS A 46 -5.35 -0.13 -2.26
C CYS A 46 -3.95 -0.59 -1.85
N ASP A 47 -3.83 -1.86 -1.44
CA ASP A 47 -2.55 -2.54 -1.20
C ASP A 47 -2.43 -3.74 -2.16
N PRO A 48 -1.92 -3.52 -3.39
CA PRO A 48 -1.83 -4.56 -4.42
C PRO A 48 -0.62 -5.49 -4.24
N PHE A 49 0.14 -5.33 -3.16
CA PHE A 49 1.26 -6.16 -2.72
C PHE A 49 1.16 -6.45 -1.22
N CYS A 50 -0.05 -6.77 -0.77
CA CYS A 50 -0.41 -6.74 0.65
C CYS A 50 0.29 -7.80 1.50
N GLY A 51 0.79 -8.89 0.90
CA GLY A 51 1.31 -10.01 1.64
C GLY A 51 0.28 -10.52 2.66
N VAL A 52 0.70 -10.69 3.91
CA VAL A 52 -0.19 -11.08 5.02
C VAL A 52 -0.93 -9.88 5.65
N GLY A 53 -0.86 -8.70 5.05
CA GLY A 53 -1.59 -7.49 5.45
C GLY A 53 -0.96 -6.65 6.56
N PRO A 54 0.37 -6.58 6.74
CA PRO A 54 0.94 -5.86 7.88
C PRO A 54 0.70 -4.33 7.83
N ALA A 55 0.63 -3.74 6.65
CA ALA A 55 0.27 -2.32 6.51
C ALA A 55 -1.20 -2.09 6.86
N LEU A 56 -2.09 -3.00 6.43
CA LEU A 56 -3.51 -2.95 6.75
C LEU A 56 -3.76 -3.13 8.26
N ALA A 57 -2.97 -3.97 8.95
CA ALA A 57 -3.07 -4.12 10.40
C ALA A 57 -2.86 -2.77 11.12
N ALA A 58 -1.88 -1.98 10.69
CA ALA A 58 -1.63 -0.65 11.24
C ALA A 58 -2.77 0.32 10.91
N LEU A 59 -3.23 0.37 9.66
CA LEU A 59 -4.31 1.28 9.24
C LEU A 59 -5.64 0.95 9.91
N LEU A 60 -6.00 -0.34 10.02
CA LEU A 60 -7.22 -0.82 10.66
C LEU A 60 -7.15 -0.77 12.20
N SER A 61 -6.01 -0.41 12.80
CA SER A 61 -5.93 -0.15 14.25
C SER A 61 -6.56 1.17 14.64
N GLU A 62 -6.73 2.09 13.69
CA GLU A 62 -7.35 3.39 13.92
C GLU A 62 -8.83 3.35 13.52
N PRO A 63 -9.76 3.61 14.45
CA PRO A 63 -11.18 3.64 14.15
C PRO A 63 -11.54 4.67 13.07
N ASP A 64 -12.45 4.32 12.18
CA ASP A 64 -13.00 5.20 11.14
C ASP A 64 -11.94 5.81 10.19
N LEU A 65 -10.71 5.31 10.19
CA LEU A 65 -9.67 5.77 9.26
C LEU A 65 -9.93 5.23 7.85
N VAL A 66 -10.20 3.94 7.74
CA VAL A 66 -10.33 3.23 6.47
C VAL A 66 -11.79 2.86 6.23
N GLY A 67 -12.32 3.27 5.08
CA GLY A 67 -13.60 2.82 4.55
C GLY A 67 -13.41 1.54 3.73
N ASP A 68 -13.04 1.70 2.46
CA ASP A 68 -12.86 0.57 1.54
C ASP A 68 -11.41 0.08 1.50
N ILE A 69 -11.26 -1.23 1.31
CA ILE A 69 -9.96 -1.87 1.10
C ILE A 69 -9.99 -2.71 -0.17
N LEU A 70 -8.98 -2.53 -1.02
CA LEU A 70 -8.48 -3.54 -1.94
C LEU A 70 -7.18 -4.11 -1.37
N ALA A 71 -7.14 -5.41 -1.16
CA ALA A 71 -5.95 -6.12 -0.70
C ALA A 71 -5.70 -7.33 -1.60
N ALA A 72 -4.62 -7.28 -2.37
CA ALA A 72 -4.24 -8.32 -3.30
C ALA A 72 -2.76 -8.70 -3.17
N ASP A 73 -2.46 -9.94 -3.48
CA ASP A 73 -1.10 -10.44 -3.64
C ASP A 73 -1.09 -11.57 -4.67
N LEU A 74 -0.01 -11.73 -5.41
CA LEU A 74 0.18 -12.86 -6.34
C LEU A 74 0.39 -14.19 -5.62
N ASN A 75 0.88 -14.15 -4.36
CA ASN A 75 1.14 -15.32 -3.56
C ASN A 75 -0.15 -15.80 -2.85
N PRO A 76 -0.75 -16.93 -3.25
CA PRO A 76 -1.96 -17.45 -2.61
C PRO A 76 -1.76 -17.80 -1.13
N ASP A 77 -0.55 -18.20 -0.73
CA ASP A 77 -0.24 -18.48 0.68
C ASP A 77 -0.30 -17.20 1.54
N ALA A 78 0.15 -16.09 0.99
CA ALA A 78 0.03 -14.79 1.66
C ALA A 78 -1.44 -14.37 1.80
N VAL A 79 -2.23 -14.55 0.74
CA VAL A 79 -3.67 -14.24 0.74
C VAL A 79 -4.44 -15.13 1.72
N GLU A 80 -4.10 -16.42 1.85
CA GLU A 80 -4.70 -17.31 2.85
C GLU A 80 -4.52 -16.75 4.26
N MET A 81 -3.29 -16.38 4.62
CA MET A 81 -2.99 -15.78 5.93
C MET A 81 -3.64 -14.40 6.11
N LEU A 82 -3.71 -13.61 5.03
CA LEU A 82 -4.41 -12.32 5.04
C LEU A 82 -5.91 -12.48 5.37
N LEU A 83 -6.58 -13.44 4.75
CA LEU A 83 -8.00 -13.73 5.02
C LEU A 83 -8.23 -14.11 6.49
N ASP A 84 -7.32 -14.90 7.07
CA ASP A 84 -7.36 -15.22 8.50
C ASP A 84 -7.12 -13.99 9.38
N ASN A 85 -6.22 -13.11 8.98
CA ASN A 85 -5.94 -11.87 9.68
C ASN A 85 -7.14 -10.91 9.62
N LEU A 86 -7.71 -10.68 8.44
CA LEU A 86 -8.89 -9.82 8.25
C LEU A 86 -10.10 -10.34 9.03
N ARG A 87 -10.35 -11.65 9.03
CA ARG A 87 -11.42 -12.26 9.84
C ARG A 87 -11.33 -11.86 11.32
N ARG A 88 -10.13 -11.85 11.87
CA ARG A 88 -9.90 -11.46 13.27
C ARG A 88 -9.97 -9.95 13.48
N TRP A 89 -9.47 -9.15 12.54
CA TRP A 89 -9.40 -7.69 12.69
C TRP A 89 -10.76 -7.02 12.49
N ASP A 90 -11.51 -7.45 11.47
CA ASP A 90 -12.85 -6.94 11.15
C ASP A 90 -13.95 -7.62 11.97
N ARG A 91 -13.69 -8.81 12.56
CA ARG A 91 -14.66 -9.67 13.24
C ARG A 91 -15.85 -10.02 12.32
N ARG A 92 -15.56 -10.28 11.04
CA ARG A 92 -16.49 -10.70 9.99
C ARG A 92 -16.05 -12.03 9.39
N ASP A 93 -16.95 -12.72 8.70
CA ASP A 93 -16.61 -13.93 7.99
C ASP A 93 -15.85 -13.62 6.70
N TYR A 94 -14.79 -14.37 6.46
CA TYR A 94 -13.97 -14.36 5.26
C TYR A 94 -13.78 -15.77 4.75
N PRO A 95 -13.57 -15.99 3.43
CA PRO A 95 -13.23 -17.31 2.89
C PRO A 95 -12.04 -17.93 3.64
N ARG A 96 -12.03 -19.26 3.72
CA ARG A 96 -10.92 -19.98 4.38
C ARG A 96 -9.78 -20.33 3.43
N SER A 97 -10.04 -20.29 2.14
CA SER A 97 -9.06 -20.58 1.09
C SER A 97 -8.86 -19.37 0.19
N PRO A 98 -7.64 -19.15 -0.31
CA PRO A 98 -7.38 -18.08 -1.26
C PRO A 98 -8.15 -18.34 -2.56
N ALA A 99 -8.63 -17.27 -3.18
CA ALA A 99 -9.35 -17.27 -4.45
C ALA A 99 -8.94 -16.06 -5.28
N PRO A 100 -9.26 -15.97 -6.55
CA PRO A 100 -9.14 -14.76 -7.33
C PRO A 100 -9.79 -13.57 -6.62
N LEU A 101 -9.31 -12.37 -6.88
CA LEU A 101 -9.82 -11.14 -6.29
C LEU A 101 -11.34 -11.07 -6.40
N ALA A 102 -12.01 -10.86 -5.28
CA ALA A 102 -13.46 -10.78 -5.21
C ALA A 102 -13.91 -9.82 -4.10
N ARG A 103 -15.08 -9.23 -4.28
CA ARG A 103 -15.74 -8.43 -3.24
C ARG A 103 -16.34 -9.35 -2.18
N ILE A 104 -15.66 -9.50 -1.06
CA ILE A 104 -16.05 -10.37 0.05
C ILE A 104 -17.11 -9.68 0.92
N HIS A 105 -16.94 -8.37 1.14
CA HIS A 105 -17.90 -7.49 1.78
C HIS A 105 -18.05 -6.23 0.93
N GLU A 106 -19.05 -5.43 1.18
CA GLU A 106 -19.31 -4.21 0.43
C GLU A 106 -18.06 -3.29 0.37
N ASP A 107 -17.31 -3.25 1.46
CA ASP A 107 -16.12 -2.44 1.69
C ASP A 107 -14.80 -3.23 1.63
N ARG A 108 -14.81 -4.49 1.19
CA ARG A 108 -13.62 -5.39 1.16
C ARG A 108 -13.50 -6.16 -0.15
N LEU A 109 -12.54 -5.77 -0.94
CA LEU A 109 -12.13 -6.43 -2.19
C LEU A 109 -10.80 -7.15 -1.91
N VAL A 110 -10.81 -8.48 -1.82
CA VAL A 110 -9.65 -9.25 -1.32
C VAL A 110 -9.45 -10.51 -2.16
N GLY A 111 -8.20 -10.83 -2.50
CA GLY A 111 -7.90 -12.08 -3.21
C GLY A 111 -6.55 -12.12 -3.89
N VAL A 112 -6.35 -13.18 -4.66
CA VAL A 112 -5.16 -13.37 -5.49
C VAL A 112 -5.33 -12.57 -6.78
N ALA A 113 -4.41 -11.65 -7.07
CA ALA A 113 -4.41 -10.88 -8.31
C ALA A 113 -3.03 -10.32 -8.65
N ASP A 114 -2.81 -10.06 -9.93
CA ASP A 114 -1.68 -9.27 -10.40
C ASP A 114 -2.00 -7.77 -10.29
N ALA A 115 -1.14 -7.02 -9.64
CA ALA A 115 -1.29 -5.57 -9.47
C ALA A 115 -1.44 -4.82 -10.80
N LEU A 116 -0.85 -5.32 -11.88
CA LEU A 116 -0.95 -4.70 -13.21
C LEU A 116 -2.31 -4.95 -13.86
N GLU A 117 -2.91 -6.10 -13.64
CA GLU A 117 -4.27 -6.39 -14.11
C GLU A 117 -5.30 -5.49 -13.42
N LEU A 118 -5.10 -5.21 -12.10
CA LEU A 118 -5.97 -4.32 -11.33
C LEU A 118 -6.00 -2.89 -11.89
N ALA A 119 -4.85 -2.39 -12.33
CA ALA A 119 -4.75 -1.03 -12.90
C ALA A 119 -5.42 -0.92 -14.27
N GLY A 120 -5.60 -2.03 -14.98
CA GLY A 120 -6.33 -2.11 -16.25
C GLY A 120 -7.83 -2.38 -16.11
N ASP A 121 -8.32 -2.73 -14.92
CA ASP A 121 -9.72 -3.03 -14.65
C ASP A 121 -10.50 -1.73 -14.39
N ALA A 122 -11.48 -1.43 -15.24
CA ALA A 122 -12.29 -0.20 -15.16
C ALA A 122 -13.15 -0.11 -13.88
N ASP A 123 -13.50 -1.26 -13.27
CA ASP A 123 -14.27 -1.30 -12.03
C ASP A 123 -13.40 -1.08 -10.78
N ILE A 124 -12.07 -1.13 -10.96
CA ILE A 124 -11.07 -0.99 -9.88
C ILE A 124 -10.29 0.32 -10.01
N ALA A 125 -9.93 0.70 -11.24
CA ALA A 125 -9.15 1.89 -11.52
C ALA A 125 -9.88 3.17 -11.09
N GLY A 126 -9.10 4.17 -10.62
CA GLY A 126 -9.66 5.47 -10.19
C GLY A 126 -10.39 5.44 -8.85
N GLY A 127 -10.40 4.30 -8.14
CA GLY A 127 -11.17 4.11 -6.92
C GLY A 127 -10.45 4.44 -5.60
N TRP A 128 -9.14 4.77 -5.60
CA TRP A 128 -8.34 4.67 -4.38
C TRP A 128 -7.66 5.97 -3.97
N ASP A 129 -7.85 6.34 -2.71
CA ASP A 129 -7.26 7.56 -2.13
C ASP A 129 -5.81 7.34 -1.72
N LEU A 130 -5.47 6.12 -1.26
CA LEU A 130 -4.13 5.69 -0.87
C LEU A 130 -3.75 4.41 -1.62
N VAL A 131 -2.67 4.46 -2.40
CA VAL A 131 -2.08 3.27 -3.02
C VAL A 131 -0.74 2.97 -2.36
N LEU A 132 -0.59 1.73 -1.85
CA LEU A 132 0.63 1.24 -1.22
C LEU A 132 1.47 0.45 -2.23
N VAL A 133 2.67 0.92 -2.55
CA VAL A 133 3.58 0.24 -3.50
C VAL A 133 4.73 -0.39 -2.73
N ASN A 134 4.51 -1.61 -2.24
CA ASN A 134 5.45 -2.32 -1.37
C ASN A 134 6.15 -3.50 -2.06
N LEU A 135 6.71 -3.26 -3.24
CA LEU A 135 7.57 -4.19 -3.95
C LEU A 135 8.93 -3.51 -4.27
N PRO A 136 9.81 -3.31 -3.25
CA PRO A 136 10.87 -2.31 -3.27
C PRO A 136 11.90 -2.48 -4.38
N HIS A 137 12.10 -3.69 -4.92
CA HIS A 137 13.01 -3.94 -6.04
C HIS A 137 12.40 -3.58 -7.41
N ARG A 138 11.06 -3.42 -7.49
CA ARG A 138 10.36 -3.16 -8.75
C ARG A 138 9.48 -1.91 -8.71
N THR A 139 9.46 -1.20 -7.59
CA THR A 139 8.58 -0.04 -7.42
C THR A 139 8.78 1.01 -8.51
N LEU A 140 10.01 1.34 -8.89
CA LEU A 140 10.26 2.34 -9.94
C LEU A 140 9.74 1.90 -11.31
N GLU A 141 9.83 0.60 -11.63
CA GLU A 141 9.30 0.00 -12.85
C GLU A 141 7.76 0.03 -12.85
N LEU A 142 7.13 -0.36 -11.73
CA LEU A 142 5.69 -0.55 -11.64
C LEU A 142 4.91 0.74 -11.38
N LEU A 143 5.53 1.73 -10.76
CA LEU A 143 4.86 2.96 -10.32
C LEU A 143 4.01 3.64 -11.41
N PRO A 144 4.52 3.87 -12.64
CA PRO A 144 3.70 4.50 -13.69
C PRO A 144 2.48 3.66 -14.09
N MET A 145 2.59 2.33 -13.99
CA MET A 145 1.49 1.41 -14.33
C MET A 145 0.42 1.33 -13.22
N LEU A 146 0.75 1.70 -11.98
CA LEU A 146 -0.19 1.70 -10.85
C LEU A 146 -0.91 3.04 -10.66
N VAL A 147 -0.44 4.10 -11.31
CA VAL A 147 -1.08 5.44 -11.26
C VAL A 147 -2.58 5.40 -11.61
N PRO A 148 -3.06 4.58 -12.57
CA PRO A 148 -4.49 4.49 -12.86
C PRO A 148 -5.36 4.04 -11.69
N LEU A 149 -4.82 3.37 -10.67
CA LEU A 149 -5.57 2.99 -9.47
C LEU A 149 -6.02 4.21 -8.64
N LEU A 150 -5.26 5.30 -8.68
CA LEU A 150 -5.52 6.49 -7.86
C LEU A 150 -6.80 7.21 -8.29
N ASP A 151 -7.55 7.67 -7.29
CA ASP A 151 -8.68 8.57 -7.52
C ASP A 151 -8.19 9.85 -8.24
N GLY A 152 -8.85 10.16 -9.35
CA GLY A 152 -8.59 11.38 -10.10
C GLY A 152 -9.46 12.55 -9.67
N ALA A 153 -10.56 12.32 -8.97
CA ALA A 153 -11.52 13.36 -8.61
C ALA A 153 -11.20 14.07 -7.28
N SER A 154 -10.41 13.42 -6.42
CA SER A 154 -10.03 13.92 -5.09
C SER A 154 -8.51 13.89 -4.91
N PRO A 155 -7.94 14.65 -3.94
CA PRO A 155 -6.57 14.45 -3.51
C PRO A 155 -6.30 12.99 -3.16
N SER A 156 -5.16 12.48 -3.62
CA SER A 156 -4.77 11.09 -3.38
C SER A 156 -3.30 10.98 -3.00
N MET A 157 -2.88 9.81 -2.54
CA MET A 157 -1.51 9.60 -2.09
C MET A 157 -0.97 8.26 -2.56
N VAL A 158 0.30 8.26 -2.96
CA VAL A 158 1.11 7.04 -3.09
C VAL A 158 2.09 6.97 -1.93
N ARG A 159 2.17 5.80 -1.30
CA ARG A 159 3.24 5.46 -0.35
C ARG A 159 4.03 4.28 -0.90
N GLY A 160 5.31 4.51 -1.20
CA GLY A 160 6.15 3.49 -1.82
C GLY A 160 7.46 3.24 -1.09
N ARG A 161 8.07 2.09 -1.40
CA ARG A 161 9.42 1.72 -0.96
C ARG A 161 10.28 1.35 -2.16
N VAL A 162 11.56 1.70 -2.09
CA VAL A 162 12.53 1.43 -3.14
C VAL A 162 13.81 0.89 -2.52
N VAL A 163 14.41 -0.12 -3.13
CA VAL A 163 15.78 -0.56 -2.85
C VAL A 163 16.68 -0.05 -3.97
N VAL A 164 17.65 0.80 -3.64
CA VAL A 164 18.48 1.52 -4.61
C VAL A 164 19.87 1.78 -4.03
N ALA A 165 20.88 1.88 -4.88
CA ALA A 165 22.21 2.34 -4.46
C ALA A 165 22.13 3.81 -4.05
N GLU A 166 22.95 4.21 -3.06
CA GLU A 166 22.93 5.58 -2.57
C GLU A 166 23.27 6.60 -3.66
N SER A 167 24.19 6.24 -4.58
CA SER A 167 24.53 7.05 -5.74
C SER A 167 23.40 7.21 -6.78
N GLU A 168 22.36 6.37 -6.73
CA GLU A 168 21.24 6.37 -7.68
C GLU A 168 19.98 7.03 -7.12
N ILE A 169 19.99 7.48 -5.85
CA ILE A 169 18.83 8.08 -5.18
C ILE A 169 18.27 9.25 -5.98
N GLU A 170 19.12 10.11 -6.52
CA GLU A 170 18.65 11.29 -7.26
C GLU A 170 17.99 10.91 -8.60
N ALA A 171 18.56 9.93 -9.30
CA ALA A 171 17.94 9.38 -10.51
C ALA A 171 16.58 8.72 -10.20
N ALA A 172 16.50 7.99 -9.09
CA ALA A 172 15.25 7.37 -8.63
C ALA A 172 14.20 8.43 -8.23
N ASN A 173 14.61 9.51 -7.58
CA ASN A 173 13.74 10.67 -7.27
C ASN A 173 13.17 11.28 -8.56
N ALA A 174 14.00 11.49 -9.58
CA ALA A 174 13.57 12.00 -10.87
C ALA A 174 12.57 11.06 -11.55
N ALA A 175 12.84 9.74 -11.51
CA ALA A 175 11.92 8.72 -12.05
C ALA A 175 10.57 8.73 -11.34
N ILE A 176 10.55 8.82 -10.00
CA ILE A 176 9.31 8.92 -9.22
C ILE A 176 8.51 10.17 -9.63
N ARG A 177 9.15 11.34 -9.69
CA ARG A 177 8.47 12.58 -10.08
C ARG A 177 7.93 12.52 -11.50
N SER A 178 8.66 11.91 -12.42
CA SER A 178 8.22 11.75 -13.81
C SER A 178 7.05 10.78 -13.99
N ALA A 179 6.93 9.78 -13.11
CA ALA A 179 5.89 8.76 -13.18
C ALA A 179 4.55 9.22 -12.60
N LEU A 180 4.56 10.23 -11.72
CA LEU A 180 3.39 10.63 -10.95
C LEU A 180 2.64 11.82 -11.58
N PRO A 181 1.31 11.92 -11.38
CA PRO A 181 0.52 13.11 -11.71
C PRO A 181 0.99 14.36 -10.95
N ALA A 182 0.32 15.48 -11.22
CA ALA A 182 0.60 16.75 -10.57
C ALA A 182 0.53 16.62 -9.05
N ARG A 183 1.51 17.19 -8.39
CA ARG A 183 1.60 17.26 -6.93
C ARG A 183 0.50 18.16 -6.36
N LEU A 184 -0.04 17.79 -5.21
CA LEU A 184 -0.96 18.63 -4.45
C LEU A 184 -0.27 19.94 -4.06
N GLU A 185 -0.96 21.07 -4.22
CA GLU A 185 -0.45 22.38 -3.86
C GLU A 185 -0.06 22.43 -2.37
N GLY A 186 1.12 22.99 -2.07
CA GLY A 186 1.67 23.04 -0.71
C GLY A 186 2.30 21.75 -0.18
N ALA A 187 2.09 20.61 -0.84
CA ALA A 187 2.72 19.37 -0.41
C ALA A 187 4.23 19.34 -0.76
N PRO A 188 5.06 18.59 -0.01
CA PRO A 188 6.48 18.46 -0.33
C PRO A 188 6.69 17.69 -1.66
N GLU A 189 7.82 17.95 -2.31
CA GLU A 189 8.25 17.15 -3.46
C GLU A 189 8.47 15.68 -3.05
N PRO A 190 7.99 14.71 -3.86
CA PRO A 190 8.28 13.31 -3.61
C PRO A 190 9.80 13.06 -3.65
N ALA A 191 10.33 12.53 -2.56
CA ALA A 191 11.74 12.22 -2.44
C ALA A 191 11.96 10.96 -1.60
N LEU A 192 12.94 10.17 -1.99
CA LEU A 192 13.38 8.99 -1.26
C LEU A 192 14.06 9.39 0.04
N ARG A 193 13.61 8.81 1.14
CA ARG A 193 14.26 8.90 2.44
C ARG A 193 14.84 7.54 2.80
N ILE A 194 16.15 7.49 3.06
CA ILE A 194 16.83 6.28 3.53
C ILE A 194 16.24 5.89 4.88
N LYS A 195 15.80 4.64 4.98
CA LYS A 195 15.27 4.05 6.21
C LYS A 195 16.27 3.14 6.90
N ARG A 196 17.03 2.40 6.12
CA ARG A 196 18.08 1.53 6.61
C ARG A 196 18.96 1.02 5.47
N ASP A 197 20.09 0.44 5.85
CA ASP A 197 20.88 -0.38 4.94
C ASP A 197 20.09 -1.63 4.56
N TYR A 198 20.01 -1.92 3.27
CA TYR A 198 19.50 -3.18 2.76
C TYR A 198 20.61 -4.22 2.72
N ASN A 199 21.77 -3.81 2.21
CA ASN A 199 23.05 -4.52 2.27
C ASN A 199 24.20 -3.49 2.25
N SER A 200 25.44 -3.93 1.95
CA SER A 200 26.63 -3.05 1.92
C SER A 200 26.55 -1.94 0.89
N THR A 201 25.81 -2.10 -0.20
CA THR A 201 25.73 -1.16 -1.33
C THR A 201 24.37 -0.55 -1.55
N LEU A 202 23.31 -1.21 -1.09
CA LEU A 202 21.93 -0.82 -1.31
C LEU A 202 21.28 -0.27 -0.04
N ARG A 203 20.37 0.68 -0.24
CA ARG A 203 19.55 1.30 0.80
C ARG A 203 18.08 0.96 0.59
N LEU A 204 17.38 0.60 1.65
CA LEU A 204 15.93 0.60 1.66
C LEU A 204 15.45 2.03 1.93
N CYS A 205 14.76 2.58 0.96
CA CYS A 205 14.19 3.92 1.02
C CYS A 205 12.66 3.86 1.01
N SER A 206 12.03 4.92 1.50
CA SER A 206 10.60 5.14 1.34
C SER A 206 10.32 6.53 0.80
N PHE A 207 9.18 6.69 0.15
CA PHE A 207 8.65 7.99 -0.27
C PHE A 207 7.14 8.03 -0.06
N GLU A 208 6.60 9.25 0.02
CA GLU A 208 5.19 9.55 -0.20
C GLU A 208 5.07 10.62 -1.29
N ALA A 209 3.95 10.57 -2.00
CA ALA A 209 3.58 11.58 -2.98
C ALA A 209 2.12 11.96 -2.78
N TRP A 210 1.89 13.21 -2.46
CA TRP A 210 0.56 13.82 -2.37
C TRP A 210 0.19 14.40 -3.73
N LEU A 211 -0.92 13.95 -4.28
CA LEU A 211 -1.31 14.21 -5.65
C LEU A 211 -2.59 15.05 -5.71
N ALA A 212 -2.60 16.00 -6.64
CA ALA A 212 -3.76 16.82 -6.90
C ALA A 212 -4.84 16.02 -7.66
N PRO A 213 -6.12 16.41 -7.55
CA PRO A 213 -7.17 15.95 -8.45
C PRO A 213 -6.75 16.18 -9.90
N ARG A 214 -7.12 15.27 -10.78
CA ARG A 214 -6.91 15.39 -12.24
C ARG A 214 -8.11 16.12 -12.84
N PRO A 215 -7.88 17.07 -13.77
CA PRO A 215 -8.96 17.79 -14.45
C PRO A 215 -9.81 16.86 -15.32
#